data_89cdb193658fb2c9196ae89155a844c2
#
_entry.id   89cdb193658fb2c9196ae89155a844c2
#
_cell.length_a   1.000
_cell.length_b   1.000
_cell.length_c   1.000
_cell.angle_alpha   90.00
_cell.angle_beta   90.00
_cell.angle_gamma   90.00
#
_symmetry.space_group_name_H-M   'P 1'
#
loop_
_entity.id
_entity.type
_entity.pdbx_description
1 polymer ?
#
loop_
_entity_poly.entity_id
_entity_poly.type
_entity_poly.pdbx_seq_one_letter_code
_entity_poly.pdbx_strand_id
1 'polypeptide(L)'
;MVAGKIIPTILTSTASIAGIASLQVITLLQTHDINYIRKCFFNLGRVQFILQKPRKPIYNQDVLRERKEGEMIDLSKPSIKVIPKSYSCWDKIVIKGSKTCKEMIDYLKEKYNIDVEILNAGDIILINTLFPSSSKKMGRKLEDIYNEKSKFKLEKNYMIIYVIASISNTEIEGVKIEEASVDMPIIKYIFK
;
A
#
# COMPACT_ATOMS: atom_id res chain seq x y z
N MET A 1 0.90 4.65 28.19
CA MET A 1 1.36 3.39 27.57
C MET A 1 0.24 2.38 27.75
N VAL A 2 -0.53 2.07 26.72
CA VAL A 2 -1.58 1.04 26.79
C VAL A 2 -0.90 -0.27 26.44
N ALA A 3 -0.67 -1.11 27.45
CA ALA A 3 -0.24 -2.48 27.20
C ALA A 3 -1.38 -3.18 26.45
N GLY A 4 -1.16 -3.53 25.19
CA GLY A 4 -2.09 -4.35 24.45
C GLY A 4 -2.37 -5.66 25.20
N LYS A 5 -3.56 -6.23 25.03
CA LYS A 5 -3.89 -7.55 25.59
C LYS A 5 -2.85 -8.56 25.08
N ILE A 6 -1.91 -8.92 25.93
CA ILE A 6 -0.95 -9.99 25.66
C ILE A 6 -1.70 -11.30 25.85
N ILE A 7 -1.87 -12.06 24.77
CA ILE A 7 -2.37 -13.43 24.85
C ILE A 7 -1.18 -14.29 25.26
N PRO A 8 -1.21 -14.92 26.45
CA PRO A 8 -0.10 -15.76 26.90
C PRO A 8 0.03 -16.96 25.94
N THR A 9 1.22 -17.10 25.36
CA THR A 9 1.56 -18.27 24.54
C THR A 9 2.04 -19.41 25.42
N ILE A 10 1.67 -20.63 25.05
CA ILE A 10 2.17 -21.82 25.74
C ILE A 10 3.68 -21.95 25.48
N LEU A 11 4.48 -22.15 26.52
CA LEU A 11 5.94 -22.23 26.44
C LEU A 11 6.42 -23.26 25.41
N THR A 12 5.77 -24.41 25.35
CA THR A 12 6.07 -25.46 24.39
C THR A 12 5.88 -25.02 22.94
N SER A 13 4.86 -24.22 22.64
CA SER A 13 4.65 -23.66 21.30
C SER A 13 5.79 -22.74 20.91
N THR A 14 6.19 -21.86 21.82
CA THR A 14 7.29 -20.92 21.59
C THR A 14 8.60 -21.67 21.36
N ALA A 15 8.90 -22.68 22.18
CA ALA A 15 10.11 -23.50 22.04
C ALA A 15 10.11 -24.26 20.68
N SER A 16 8.98 -24.85 20.31
CA SER A 16 8.84 -25.57 19.02
C SER A 16 9.07 -24.65 17.82
N ILE A 17 8.46 -23.47 17.82
CA ILE A 17 8.64 -22.49 16.72
C ILE A 17 10.07 -21.96 16.69
N ALA A 18 10.68 -21.68 17.84
CA ALA A 18 12.08 -21.28 17.92
C ALA A 18 13.02 -22.35 17.33
N GLY A 19 12.79 -23.61 17.66
CA GLY A 19 13.53 -24.75 17.10
C GLY A 19 13.40 -24.84 15.58
N ILE A 20 12.18 -24.71 15.06
CA ILE A 20 11.93 -24.72 13.61
C ILE A 20 12.60 -23.52 12.93
N ALA A 21 12.53 -22.32 13.53
CA ALA A 21 13.20 -21.14 13.00
C ALA A 21 14.72 -21.34 12.94
N SER A 22 15.32 -21.92 14.00
CA SER A 22 16.74 -22.26 14.02
C SER A 22 17.14 -23.23 12.91
N LEU A 23 16.35 -24.26 12.66
CA LEU A 23 16.57 -25.17 11.53
C LEU A 23 16.51 -24.47 10.18
N GLN A 24 15.59 -23.51 9.99
CA GLN A 24 15.53 -22.73 8.76
C GLN A 24 16.78 -21.85 8.59
N VAL A 25 17.31 -21.26 9.67
CA VAL A 25 18.55 -20.47 9.63
C VAL A 25 19.72 -21.36 9.24
N ILE A 26 19.86 -22.56 9.85
CA ILE A 26 20.90 -23.51 9.50
C ILE A 26 20.80 -23.91 8.01
N THR A 27 19.60 -24.21 7.55
CA THR A 27 19.38 -24.52 6.12
C THR A 27 19.84 -23.38 5.21
N LEU A 28 19.51 -22.12 5.57
CA LEU A 28 19.92 -20.96 4.79
C LEU A 28 21.44 -20.79 4.76
N LEU A 29 22.10 -20.98 5.91
CA LEU A 29 23.56 -20.89 6.02
C LEU A 29 24.29 -21.99 5.23
N GLN A 30 23.71 -23.19 5.14
CA GLN A 30 24.29 -24.28 4.38
C GLN A 30 24.05 -24.16 2.88
N THR A 31 22.86 -23.76 2.47
CA THR A 31 22.46 -23.75 1.06
C THR A 31 22.72 -22.42 0.37
N HIS A 32 22.79 -21.32 1.13
CA HIS A 32 22.82 -19.94 0.62
C HIS A 32 21.69 -19.60 -0.36
N ASP A 33 20.60 -20.38 -0.35
CA ASP A 33 19.49 -20.23 -1.28
C ASP A 33 18.16 -20.09 -0.50
N ILE A 34 17.54 -18.93 -0.67
CA ILE A 34 16.26 -18.58 -0.04
C ILE A 34 15.11 -19.50 -0.50
N ASN A 35 15.24 -20.17 -1.63
CA ASN A 35 14.23 -21.11 -2.13
C ASN A 35 14.03 -22.35 -1.24
N TYR A 36 14.97 -22.62 -0.35
CA TYR A 36 14.85 -23.70 0.65
C TYR A 36 14.09 -23.30 1.90
N ILE A 37 13.88 -22.00 2.14
CA ILE A 37 13.08 -21.52 3.26
C ILE A 37 11.62 -21.90 3.09
N ARG A 38 11.00 -22.32 4.19
CA ARG A 38 9.61 -22.76 4.22
C ARG A 38 8.79 -21.90 5.17
N LYS A 39 7.55 -21.61 4.78
CA LYS A 39 6.55 -21.06 5.69
C LYS A 39 6.10 -22.20 6.61
N CYS A 40 6.24 -22.02 7.91
CA CYS A 40 5.75 -22.94 8.91
C CYS A 40 4.44 -22.45 9.51
N PHE A 41 3.47 -23.31 9.60
CA PHE A 41 2.25 -23.11 10.35
C PHE A 41 2.11 -24.26 11.37
N PHE A 42 1.94 -23.88 12.63
CA PHE A 42 1.84 -24.81 13.74
C PHE A 42 0.60 -24.50 14.58
N ASN A 43 -0.32 -25.45 14.65
CA ASN A 43 -1.56 -25.32 15.43
C ASN A 43 -1.70 -26.50 16.37
N LEU A 44 -1.51 -26.25 17.66
CA LEU A 44 -1.62 -27.27 18.71
C LEU A 44 -3.05 -27.73 18.96
N GLY A 45 -4.04 -26.85 18.81
CA GLY A 45 -5.44 -27.18 19.03
C GLY A 45 -6.00 -28.18 18.02
N ARG A 46 -5.42 -28.22 16.82
CA ARG A 46 -5.78 -29.18 15.75
C ARG A 46 -4.68 -30.18 15.44
N VAL A 47 -3.60 -30.17 16.23
CA VAL A 47 -2.41 -31.03 15.99
C VAL A 47 -1.93 -30.93 14.53
N GLN A 48 -1.85 -29.72 14.01
CA GLN A 48 -1.55 -29.46 12.62
C GLN A 48 -0.17 -28.80 12.48
N PHE A 49 0.70 -29.41 11.69
CA PHE A 49 2.00 -28.89 11.32
C PHE A 49 2.13 -28.85 9.79
N ILE A 50 2.31 -27.66 9.24
CA ILE A 50 2.39 -27.46 7.80
C ILE A 50 3.69 -26.73 7.45
N LEU A 51 4.48 -27.32 6.57
CA LEU A 51 5.63 -26.70 5.93
C LEU A 51 5.32 -26.53 4.43
N GLN A 52 5.32 -25.30 3.94
CA GLN A 52 5.03 -25.02 2.54
C GLN A 52 5.96 -23.96 1.97
N LYS A 53 6.17 -23.99 0.66
CA LYS A 53 6.89 -22.92 -0.01
C LYS A 53 6.14 -21.60 0.15
N PRO A 54 6.85 -20.48 0.35
CA PRO A 54 6.23 -19.15 0.27
C PRO A 54 5.51 -18.97 -1.06
N ARG A 55 4.35 -18.38 -1.04
CA ARG A 55 3.64 -18.04 -2.27
C ARG A 55 4.36 -16.88 -2.96
N LYS A 56 4.33 -16.87 -4.28
CA LYS A 56 4.74 -15.68 -5.04
C LYS A 56 3.84 -14.49 -4.66
N PRO A 57 4.34 -13.25 -4.74
CA PRO A 57 3.52 -12.08 -4.53
C PRO A 57 2.32 -12.09 -5.48
N ILE A 58 1.17 -11.66 -4.97
CA ILE A 58 0.01 -11.40 -5.83
C ILE A 58 0.22 -10.03 -6.43
N TYR A 59 0.15 -9.95 -7.76
CA TYR A 59 0.23 -8.69 -8.48
C TYR A 59 -1.17 -8.14 -8.71
N ASN A 60 -1.33 -6.85 -8.47
CA ASN A 60 -2.57 -6.15 -8.77
C ASN A 60 -2.77 -6.09 -10.29
N GLN A 61 -4.00 -6.25 -10.72
CA GLN A 61 -4.39 -6.25 -12.13
C GLN A 61 -5.54 -5.27 -12.33
N ASP A 62 -5.63 -4.76 -13.55
CA ASP A 62 -6.77 -3.94 -13.96
C ASP A 62 -8.07 -4.72 -13.73
N VAL A 63 -9.11 -4.03 -13.32
CA VAL A 63 -10.44 -4.62 -13.13
C VAL A 63 -11.44 -3.83 -13.97
N LEU A 64 -11.91 -4.48 -15.04
CA LEU A 64 -13.00 -3.95 -15.84
C LEU A 64 -14.34 -4.24 -15.16
N ARG A 65 -15.18 -3.24 -15.10
CA ARG A 65 -16.57 -3.40 -14.75
C ARG A 65 -17.44 -3.13 -15.95
N GLU A 66 -17.99 -4.20 -16.48
CA GLU A 66 -18.97 -4.13 -17.54
C GLU A 66 -20.29 -3.56 -17.01
N ARG A 67 -20.83 -2.63 -17.76
CA ARG A 67 -22.19 -2.13 -17.57
C ARG A 67 -23.15 -3.13 -18.17
N LYS A 68 -23.83 -3.91 -17.35
CA LYS A 68 -24.94 -4.75 -17.86
C LYS A 68 -26.12 -3.86 -18.15
N GLU A 69 -26.68 -4.00 -19.35
CA GLU A 69 -27.91 -3.30 -19.74
C GLU A 69 -29.02 -3.58 -18.73
N GLY A 70 -29.58 -2.52 -18.14
CA GLY A 70 -30.68 -2.61 -17.17
C GLY A 70 -30.28 -2.62 -15.68
N GLU A 71 -29.00 -2.67 -15.33
CA GLU A 71 -28.56 -2.46 -13.95
C GLU A 71 -28.39 -0.97 -13.65
N MET A 72 -28.95 -0.53 -12.51
CA MET A 72 -28.60 0.78 -11.95
C MET A 72 -27.09 0.82 -11.75
N ILE A 73 -26.46 1.94 -12.11
CA ILE A 73 -25.02 2.16 -11.92
C ILE A 73 -24.72 1.97 -10.43
N ASP A 74 -24.09 0.88 -10.08
CA ASP A 74 -23.49 0.74 -8.77
C ASP A 74 -22.21 1.58 -8.74
N LEU A 75 -22.34 2.88 -8.44
CA LEU A 75 -21.26 3.83 -8.26
C LEU A 75 -20.27 3.40 -7.15
N SER A 76 -20.68 2.42 -6.32
CA SER A 76 -19.81 1.90 -5.24
C SER A 76 -18.65 1.08 -5.77
N LYS A 77 -18.64 0.74 -7.06
CA LYS A 77 -17.63 -0.17 -7.63
C LYS A 77 -17.14 0.28 -9.02
N PRO A 78 -16.34 1.33 -9.12
CA PRO A 78 -15.79 1.78 -10.41
C PRO A 78 -14.82 0.76 -11.02
N SER A 79 -14.58 0.85 -12.31
CA SER A 79 -13.45 0.17 -12.94
C SER A 79 -12.15 0.63 -12.31
N ILE A 80 -11.17 -0.26 -12.20
CA ILE A 80 -9.90 0.04 -11.54
C ILE A 80 -8.76 -0.11 -12.54
N LYS A 81 -7.98 0.94 -12.70
CA LYS A 81 -6.72 0.95 -13.45
C LYS A 81 -5.54 0.84 -12.51
N VAL A 82 -4.68 -0.14 -12.74
CA VAL A 82 -3.47 -0.37 -11.94
C VAL A 82 -2.29 0.40 -12.52
N ILE A 83 -1.68 1.29 -11.72
CA ILE A 83 -0.56 2.13 -12.14
C ILE A 83 0.53 2.16 -11.04
N PRO A 84 1.79 1.82 -11.34
CA PRO A 84 2.30 1.25 -12.59
C PRO A 84 1.77 -0.17 -12.80
N LYS A 85 1.75 -0.60 -14.07
CA LYS A 85 1.24 -1.93 -14.43
C LYS A 85 1.96 -3.02 -13.65
N SER A 86 1.20 -3.92 -13.04
CA SER A 86 1.69 -5.10 -12.33
C SER A 86 2.57 -4.78 -11.11
N TYR A 87 2.02 -4.21 -10.06
CA TYR A 87 2.71 -4.09 -8.78
C TYR A 87 2.12 -5.03 -7.72
N SER A 88 2.90 -5.33 -6.69
CA SER A 88 2.51 -6.13 -5.53
C SER A 88 2.50 -5.30 -4.25
N CYS A 89 2.00 -5.86 -3.15
CA CYS A 89 2.01 -5.18 -1.85
C CYS A 89 3.42 -4.84 -1.31
N TRP A 90 4.47 -5.37 -1.92
CA TRP A 90 5.87 -5.09 -1.55
C TRP A 90 6.47 -3.91 -2.30
N ASP A 91 5.85 -3.52 -3.41
CA ASP A 91 6.33 -2.44 -4.26
C ASP A 91 5.98 -1.09 -3.66
N LYS A 92 6.86 -0.12 -3.87
CA LYS A 92 6.73 1.25 -3.38
C LYS A 92 7.26 2.22 -4.41
N ILE A 93 6.57 3.35 -4.56
CA ILE A 93 7.09 4.48 -5.31
C ILE A 93 7.94 5.32 -4.35
N VAL A 94 9.20 5.55 -4.69
CA VAL A 94 10.09 6.39 -3.87
C VAL A 94 10.21 7.77 -4.50
N ILE A 95 9.80 8.79 -3.75
CA ILE A 95 9.92 10.20 -4.15
C ILE A 95 10.84 10.88 -3.15
N LYS A 96 11.90 11.53 -3.64
CA LYS A 96 12.90 12.23 -2.85
C LYS A 96 12.80 13.74 -3.05
N GLY A 97 13.16 14.47 -2.02
CA GLY A 97 13.18 15.95 -2.00
C GLY A 97 11.89 16.54 -1.46
N SER A 98 12.03 17.60 -0.67
CA SER A 98 10.89 18.33 -0.09
C SER A 98 10.04 18.94 -1.19
N LYS A 99 8.73 18.66 -1.17
CA LYS A 99 7.76 19.11 -2.18
C LYS A 99 6.55 19.76 -1.54
N THR A 100 6.01 20.74 -2.23
CA THR A 100 4.68 21.29 -1.91
C THR A 100 3.59 20.35 -2.39
N CYS A 101 2.37 20.52 -1.88
CA CYS A 101 1.21 19.74 -2.34
C CYS A 101 1.01 19.86 -3.85
N LYS A 102 1.17 21.05 -4.40
CA LYS A 102 1.04 21.31 -5.83
C LYS A 102 2.10 20.53 -6.63
N GLU A 103 3.36 20.68 -6.25
CA GLU A 103 4.47 19.97 -6.93
C GLU A 103 4.32 18.45 -6.87
N MET A 104 3.75 17.91 -5.80
CA MET A 104 3.48 16.47 -5.70
C MET A 104 2.36 16.05 -6.65
N ILE A 105 1.28 16.80 -6.71
CA ILE A 105 0.15 16.54 -7.62
C ILE A 105 0.62 16.64 -9.07
N ASP A 106 1.32 17.73 -9.42
CA ASP A 106 1.84 17.96 -10.77
C ASP A 106 2.81 16.84 -11.19
N TYR A 107 3.69 16.41 -10.29
CA TYR A 107 4.60 15.28 -10.52
C TYR A 107 3.85 13.97 -10.81
N LEU A 108 2.81 13.67 -10.03
CA LEU A 108 2.02 12.44 -10.23
C LEU A 108 1.22 12.51 -11.53
N LYS A 109 0.68 13.68 -11.86
CA LYS A 109 -0.04 13.91 -13.12
C LYS A 109 0.88 13.77 -14.32
N GLU A 110 2.06 14.39 -14.29
CA GLU A 110 3.02 14.32 -15.39
C GLU A 110 3.57 12.91 -15.62
N LYS A 111 3.90 12.22 -14.52
CA LYS A 111 4.57 10.91 -14.60
C LYS A 111 3.61 9.75 -14.86
N TYR A 112 2.41 9.78 -14.30
CA TYR A 112 1.48 8.67 -14.33
C TYR A 112 0.16 8.99 -15.05
N ASN A 113 -0.01 10.22 -15.49
CA ASN A 113 -1.23 10.72 -16.16
C ASN A 113 -2.50 10.48 -15.34
N ILE A 114 -2.44 10.76 -14.03
CA ILE A 114 -3.54 10.58 -13.09
C ILE A 114 -4.01 11.91 -12.52
N ASP A 115 -5.28 12.00 -12.23
CA ASP A 115 -5.88 13.14 -11.54
C ASP A 115 -6.01 12.79 -10.05
N VAL A 116 -5.16 13.42 -9.23
CA VAL A 116 -5.09 13.15 -7.79
C VAL A 116 -6.25 13.84 -7.08
N GLU A 117 -7.02 13.06 -6.35
CA GLU A 117 -8.16 13.53 -5.55
C GLU A 117 -7.75 13.75 -4.09
N ILE A 118 -7.11 12.76 -3.47
CA ILE A 118 -6.75 12.81 -2.06
C ILE A 118 -5.33 12.26 -1.85
N LEU A 119 -4.54 12.96 -1.03
CA LEU A 119 -3.28 12.46 -0.49
C LEU A 119 -3.42 12.28 1.02
N ASN A 120 -3.18 11.07 1.50
CA ASN A 120 -3.24 10.71 2.91
C ASN A 120 -1.88 10.24 3.43
N ALA A 121 -1.55 10.60 4.66
CA ALA A 121 -0.42 10.01 5.38
C ALA A 121 -0.95 9.34 6.65
N GLY A 122 -1.16 8.03 6.59
CA GLY A 122 -1.91 7.30 7.62
C GLY A 122 -3.34 7.83 7.72
N ASP A 123 -3.76 8.21 8.92
CA ASP A 123 -5.11 8.75 9.18
C ASP A 123 -5.21 10.27 8.86
N ILE A 124 -4.13 10.90 8.40
CA ILE A 124 -4.09 12.34 8.16
C ILE A 124 -4.29 12.62 6.68
N ILE A 125 -5.37 13.34 6.35
CA ILE A 125 -5.58 13.88 5.02
C ILE A 125 -4.67 15.10 4.83
N LEU A 126 -3.64 14.97 3.99
CA LEU A 126 -2.73 16.06 3.65
C LEU A 126 -3.46 17.09 2.78
N ILE A 127 -4.04 16.62 1.69
CA ILE A 127 -4.85 17.45 0.78
C ILE A 127 -6.03 16.62 0.23
N ASN A 128 -7.13 17.31 -0.03
CA ASN A 128 -8.27 16.78 -0.77
C ASN A 128 -8.65 17.82 -1.82
N THR A 129 -8.40 17.52 -3.08
CA THR A 129 -8.58 18.46 -4.22
C THR A 129 -10.04 18.71 -4.55
N LEU A 130 -10.95 17.84 -4.10
CA LEU A 130 -12.39 17.98 -4.34
C LEU A 130 -13.00 19.15 -3.57
N PHE A 131 -12.31 19.67 -2.53
CA PHE A 131 -12.80 20.80 -1.74
C PHE A 131 -12.12 22.12 -2.09
N PRO A 132 -12.85 23.21 -2.30
CA PRO A 132 -12.28 24.54 -2.62
C PRO A 132 -11.29 25.06 -1.57
N SER A 133 -11.48 24.67 -0.30
CA SER A 133 -10.58 25.03 0.81
C SER A 133 -9.14 24.52 0.64
N SER A 134 -8.94 23.56 -0.23
CA SER A 134 -7.62 22.95 -0.51
C SER A 134 -6.68 23.87 -1.26
N SER A 135 -7.21 24.88 -1.97
CA SER A 135 -6.40 25.86 -2.71
C SER A 135 -5.38 26.58 -1.81
N LYS A 136 -5.75 26.86 -0.55
CA LYS A 136 -4.87 27.49 0.43
C LYS A 136 -3.69 26.61 0.86
N LYS A 137 -3.76 25.31 0.66
CA LYS A 137 -2.75 24.33 1.06
C LYS A 137 -1.81 23.94 -0.08
N MET A 138 -2.14 24.27 -1.32
CA MET A 138 -1.37 23.88 -2.51
C MET A 138 0.10 24.34 -2.47
N GLY A 139 0.36 25.53 -1.97
CA GLY A 139 1.71 26.08 -1.84
C GLY A 139 2.49 25.61 -0.59
N ARG A 140 1.88 24.83 0.30
CA ARG A 140 2.51 24.37 1.54
C ARG A 140 3.21 23.04 1.35
N LYS A 141 4.28 22.81 2.08
CA LYS A 141 5.01 21.54 2.09
C LYS A 141 4.19 20.46 2.76
N LEU A 142 4.30 19.23 2.25
CA LEU A 142 3.59 18.07 2.77
C LEU A 142 3.94 17.77 4.23
N GLU A 143 5.22 17.88 4.57
CA GLU A 143 5.72 17.66 5.94
C GLU A 143 5.18 18.70 6.94
N ASP A 144 5.00 19.96 6.53
CA ASP A 144 4.46 21.00 7.40
C ASP A 144 2.98 20.75 7.70
N ILE A 145 2.20 20.37 6.69
CA ILE A 145 0.78 20.03 6.85
C ILE A 145 0.61 18.81 7.74
N TYR A 146 1.47 17.80 7.58
CA TYR A 146 1.46 16.62 8.43
C TYR A 146 1.72 17.01 9.89
N ASN A 147 2.80 17.75 10.17
CA ASN A 147 3.19 18.15 11.52
C ASN A 147 2.15 19.04 12.22
N GLU A 148 1.39 19.84 11.44
CA GLU A 148 0.31 20.67 12.00
C GLU A 148 -0.89 19.83 12.45
N LYS A 149 -1.23 18.78 11.69
CA LYS A 149 -2.42 17.95 11.93
C LYS A 149 -2.12 16.74 12.83
N SER A 150 -0.89 16.30 12.87
CA SER A 150 -0.47 15.13 13.66
C SER A 150 -0.30 15.48 15.12
N LYS A 151 -0.75 14.59 16.00
CA LYS A 151 -0.42 14.64 17.43
C LYS A 151 1.06 14.35 17.71
N PHE A 152 1.72 13.68 16.78
CA PHE A 152 3.12 13.28 16.88
C PHE A 152 3.92 13.90 15.74
N LYS A 153 5.06 14.52 16.07
CA LYS A 153 5.99 15.03 15.06
C LYS A 153 6.64 13.87 14.30
N LEU A 154 6.97 14.12 13.04
CA LEU A 154 7.75 13.18 12.24
C LEU A 154 9.15 13.01 12.83
N GLU A 155 9.42 11.85 13.42
CA GLU A 155 10.76 11.47 13.91
C GLU A 155 11.68 11.01 12.78
N LYS A 156 11.09 10.57 11.66
CA LYS A 156 11.79 10.01 10.50
C LYS A 156 11.87 11.03 9.37
N ASN A 157 12.88 10.87 8.51
CA ASN A 157 13.09 11.71 7.32
C ASN A 157 12.13 11.35 6.16
N TYR A 158 11.14 10.51 6.40
CA TYR A 158 10.19 10.07 5.39
C TYR A 158 8.80 9.88 5.98
N MET A 159 7.80 9.95 5.11
CA MET A 159 6.44 9.54 5.41
C MET A 159 5.90 8.60 4.32
N ILE A 160 4.90 7.83 4.66
CA ILE A 160 4.18 6.98 3.72
C ILE A 160 2.91 7.72 3.31
N ILE A 161 2.75 7.88 1.99
CA ILE A 161 1.60 8.57 1.41
C ILE A 161 0.77 7.57 0.62
N TYR A 162 -0.53 7.60 0.83
CA TYR A 162 -1.54 6.90 0.06
C TYR A 162 -2.20 7.90 -0.88
N VAL A 163 -2.44 7.50 -2.10
CA VAL A 163 -3.03 8.33 -3.15
C VAL A 163 -4.38 7.75 -3.51
N ILE A 164 -5.40 8.61 -3.53
CA ILE A 164 -6.67 8.32 -4.17
C ILE A 164 -6.72 9.21 -5.41
N ALA A 165 -6.89 8.60 -6.57
CA ALA A 165 -6.85 9.28 -7.85
C ALA A 165 -7.78 8.60 -8.84
N SER A 166 -8.16 9.35 -9.86
CA SER A 166 -8.86 8.86 -11.05
C SER A 166 -8.02 9.05 -12.30
N ILE A 167 -8.40 8.37 -13.35
CA ILE A 167 -7.83 8.53 -14.68
C ILE A 167 -8.98 8.60 -15.71
N SER A 168 -8.93 9.62 -16.54
CA SER A 168 -9.93 9.85 -17.58
C SER A 168 -9.47 9.26 -18.92
N ASN A 169 -10.44 8.84 -19.75
CA ASN A 169 -10.20 8.34 -21.10
C ASN A 169 -9.13 7.23 -21.17
N THR A 170 -9.25 6.25 -20.32
CA THR A 170 -8.33 5.10 -20.27
C THR A 170 -8.92 3.87 -20.95
N GLU A 171 -8.05 2.90 -21.23
CA GLU A 171 -8.43 1.60 -21.81
C GLU A 171 -8.08 0.49 -20.82
N ILE A 172 -9.05 -0.39 -20.57
CA ILE A 172 -8.87 -1.59 -19.74
C ILE A 172 -9.38 -2.78 -20.55
N GLU A 173 -8.54 -3.79 -20.76
CA GLU A 173 -8.84 -5.02 -21.50
C GLU A 173 -9.45 -4.78 -22.90
N GLY A 174 -9.00 -3.70 -23.60
CA GLY A 174 -9.51 -3.34 -24.92
C GLY A 174 -10.80 -2.49 -24.91
N VAL A 175 -11.36 -2.21 -23.74
CA VAL A 175 -12.57 -1.38 -23.58
C VAL A 175 -12.17 0.03 -23.18
N LYS A 176 -12.66 1.03 -23.90
CA LYS A 176 -12.48 2.45 -23.56
C LYS A 176 -13.42 2.83 -22.41
N ILE A 177 -12.86 3.44 -21.38
CA ILE A 177 -13.57 3.86 -20.20
C ILE A 177 -13.36 5.36 -20.00
N GLU A 178 -14.46 6.09 -19.79
CA GLU A 178 -14.41 7.54 -19.60
C GLU A 178 -13.67 7.91 -18.32
N GLU A 179 -13.92 7.16 -17.25
CA GLU A 179 -13.26 7.38 -15.96
C GLU A 179 -13.07 6.07 -15.20
N ALA A 180 -11.88 5.87 -14.62
CA ALA A 180 -11.55 4.73 -13.78
C ALA A 180 -10.81 5.18 -12.52
N SER A 181 -11.06 4.52 -11.40
CA SER A 181 -10.26 4.69 -10.19
C SER A 181 -8.88 4.12 -10.39
N VAL A 182 -7.86 4.77 -9.82
CA VAL A 182 -6.47 4.33 -9.90
C VAL A 182 -6.09 3.54 -8.66
N ASP A 183 -5.55 2.35 -8.88
CA ASP A 183 -4.89 1.57 -7.83
C ASP A 183 -3.38 1.65 -8.03
N MET A 184 -2.66 2.16 -7.02
CA MET A 184 -1.22 2.38 -7.09
C MET A 184 -0.52 2.03 -5.78
N PRO A 185 0.80 1.67 -5.85
CA PRO A 185 1.55 1.36 -4.65
C PRO A 185 1.71 2.57 -3.75
N ILE A 186 1.93 2.30 -2.47
CA ILE A 186 2.22 3.35 -1.50
C ILE A 186 3.45 4.16 -1.92
N ILE A 187 3.41 5.45 -1.66
CA ILE A 187 4.53 6.36 -1.91
C ILE A 187 5.36 6.48 -0.64
N LYS A 188 6.64 6.10 -0.72
CA LYS A 188 7.62 6.45 0.30
C LYS A 188 8.21 7.82 -0.04
N TYR A 189 7.72 8.84 0.59
CA TYR A 189 8.16 10.22 0.41
C TYR A 189 9.27 10.55 1.39
N ILE A 190 10.47 10.90 0.87
CA ILE A 190 11.68 11.21 1.63
C ILE A 190 11.96 12.69 1.43
N PHE A 191 11.85 13.50 2.49
CA PHE A 191 11.93 14.96 2.43
C PHE A 191 13.25 15.54 2.97
N LYS A 192 14.15 14.69 3.49
CA LYS A 192 15.52 15.05 3.89
C LYS A 192 16.53 14.13 3.24
#